data_4baa654a22ea194e4c1491cbb56f170e
#
_entry.id   4baa654a22ea194e4c1491cbb56f170e
#
_cell.length_a   1.000
_cell.length_b   1.000
_cell.length_c   1.000
_cell.angle_alpha   90.00
_cell.angle_beta   90.00
_cell.angle_gamma   90.00
#
_symmetry.space_group_name_H-M   'P 1'
#
loop_
_entity.id
_entity.type
_entity.pdbx_description
1 polymer ?
#
loop_
_entity_poly.entity_id
_entity_poly.type
_entity_poly.pdbx_seq_one_letter_code
_entity_poly.pdbx_strand_id
1 'polypeptide(L)'
;YAGLGEVFVFVFFGLVATVGTTYVQAGTVPGWLWPSACGIGLLACSLLMVNNLRDIDTDPAHGKMTLAVRLGEGGARRAFSLMLHVPLLLGPVALVWARETGSASPVDGGGHISPLLTLVIALAAPLLLLPLVRRATAPVRSGARGRDLIASLRDAGLLELAYGVVFAAATVIITL
;
A
#
# COMPACT_ATOMS: atom_id res chain seq x y z
N TYR A 1 -17.76 -14.04 -13.47
CA TYR A 1 -16.96 -13.34 -12.45
C TYR A 1 -16.02 -14.32 -11.77
N ALA A 2 -14.69 -14.21 -12.03
CA ALA A 2 -13.70 -15.17 -11.55
C ALA A 2 -13.07 -14.80 -10.18
N GLY A 3 -13.45 -13.67 -9.57
CA GLY A 3 -12.87 -13.19 -8.29
C GLY A 3 -11.41 -12.71 -8.41
N LEU A 4 -10.98 -12.31 -9.60
CA LEU A 4 -9.60 -11.88 -9.88
C LEU A 4 -9.44 -10.36 -9.84
N GLY A 5 -10.43 -9.61 -9.35
CA GLY A 5 -10.40 -8.14 -9.31
C GLY A 5 -9.19 -7.60 -8.59
N GLU A 6 -8.89 -8.14 -7.40
CA GLU A 6 -7.74 -7.74 -6.60
C GLU A 6 -6.40 -8.02 -7.30
N VAL A 7 -6.30 -9.12 -8.08
CA VAL A 7 -5.09 -9.41 -8.88
C VAL A 7 -4.90 -8.35 -9.96
N PHE A 8 -5.97 -7.98 -10.67
CA PHE A 8 -5.91 -6.91 -11.67
C PHE A 8 -5.57 -5.56 -11.06
N VAL A 9 -6.20 -5.20 -9.94
CA VAL A 9 -5.88 -3.96 -9.22
C VAL A 9 -4.42 -3.95 -8.78
N PHE A 10 -3.93 -5.03 -8.18
CA PHE A 10 -2.53 -5.14 -7.77
C PHE A 10 -1.56 -4.95 -8.94
N VAL A 11 -1.79 -5.65 -10.05
CA VAL A 11 -0.92 -5.58 -11.22
C VAL A 11 -0.97 -4.20 -11.87
N PHE A 12 -2.16 -3.67 -12.16
CA PHE A 12 -2.26 -2.44 -12.93
C PHE A 12 -2.02 -1.19 -12.10
N PHE A 13 -2.56 -1.08 -10.89
CA PHE A 13 -2.40 0.12 -10.04
C PHE A 13 -1.14 0.04 -9.17
N GLY A 14 -0.73 -1.14 -8.74
CA GLY A 14 0.52 -1.33 -8.01
C GLY A 14 1.73 -1.37 -8.94
N LEU A 15 1.85 -2.44 -9.73
CA LEU A 15 3.08 -2.69 -10.47
C LEU A 15 3.18 -1.83 -11.74
N VAL A 16 2.20 -1.92 -12.65
CA VAL A 16 2.27 -1.24 -13.95
C VAL A 16 2.30 0.28 -13.77
N ALA A 17 1.41 0.84 -12.96
CA ALA A 17 1.37 2.29 -12.74
C ALA A 17 2.65 2.80 -12.09
N THR A 18 3.13 2.17 -11.02
CA THR A 18 4.32 2.65 -10.27
C THR A 18 5.60 2.38 -11.04
N VAL A 19 5.83 1.14 -11.47
CA VAL A 19 7.06 0.75 -12.16
C VAL A 19 7.12 1.34 -13.56
N GLY A 20 5.98 1.32 -14.29
CA GLY A 20 5.88 1.89 -15.63
C GLY A 20 6.11 3.40 -15.65
N THR A 21 5.54 4.15 -14.71
CA THR A 21 5.78 5.59 -14.58
C THR A 21 7.25 5.89 -14.31
N THR A 22 7.87 5.15 -13.41
CA THR A 22 9.31 5.31 -13.11
C THR A 22 10.16 4.99 -14.35
N TYR A 23 9.86 3.90 -15.06
CA TYR A 23 10.59 3.52 -16.27
C TYR A 23 10.50 4.59 -17.37
N VAL A 24 9.31 5.13 -17.60
CA VAL A 24 9.10 6.18 -18.63
C VAL A 24 9.87 7.46 -18.29
N GLN A 25 9.99 7.81 -17.01
CA GLN A 25 10.68 9.04 -16.58
C GLN A 25 12.19 8.87 -16.43
N ALA A 26 12.65 7.73 -15.89
CA ALA A 26 14.05 7.51 -15.53
C ALA A 26 14.80 6.58 -16.51
N GLY A 27 14.11 5.90 -17.43
CA GLY A 27 14.70 4.91 -18.35
C GLY A 27 15.16 3.62 -17.66
N THR A 28 15.06 3.53 -16.33
CA THR A 28 15.50 2.38 -15.53
C THR A 28 14.48 2.05 -14.44
N VAL A 29 14.57 0.83 -13.92
CA VAL A 29 13.73 0.34 -12.82
C VAL A 29 14.66 -0.11 -11.68
N PRO A 30 14.89 0.71 -10.65
CA PRO A 30 15.73 0.34 -9.53
C PRO A 30 15.07 -0.76 -8.68
N GLY A 31 15.87 -1.66 -8.09
CA GLY A 31 15.37 -2.81 -7.33
C GLY A 31 14.49 -2.43 -6.14
N TRP A 32 14.81 -1.34 -5.46
CA TRP A 32 14.04 -0.85 -4.30
C TRP A 32 12.61 -0.39 -4.65
N LEU A 33 12.33 -0.13 -5.92
CA LEU A 33 10.99 0.27 -6.36
C LEU A 33 9.96 -0.86 -6.21
N TRP A 34 10.38 -2.13 -6.33
CA TRP A 34 9.45 -3.27 -6.28
C TRP A 34 8.71 -3.40 -4.94
N PRO A 35 9.36 -3.33 -3.76
CA PRO A 35 8.64 -3.30 -2.48
C PRO A 35 7.66 -2.11 -2.39
N SER A 36 8.04 -0.92 -2.89
CA SER A 36 7.16 0.25 -2.92
C SER A 36 5.91 0.00 -3.78
N ALA A 37 6.11 -0.51 -5.00
CA ALA A 37 5.03 -0.83 -5.94
C ALA A 37 4.07 -1.90 -5.37
N CYS A 38 4.62 -2.93 -4.71
CA CYS A 38 3.81 -3.93 -4.01
C CYS A 38 3.01 -3.30 -2.86
N GLY A 39 3.61 -2.38 -2.10
CA GLY A 39 2.92 -1.66 -1.03
C GLY A 39 1.73 -0.86 -1.55
N ILE A 40 1.92 -0.06 -2.61
CA ILE A 40 0.86 0.72 -3.27
C ILE A 40 -0.23 -0.22 -3.81
N GLY A 41 0.16 -1.30 -4.48
CA GLY A 41 -0.78 -2.29 -5.01
C GLY A 41 -1.64 -2.95 -3.93
N LEU A 42 -1.08 -3.26 -2.77
CA LEU A 42 -1.85 -3.79 -1.64
C LEU A 42 -2.82 -2.77 -1.06
N LEU A 43 -2.43 -1.50 -0.96
CA LEU A 43 -3.33 -0.43 -0.50
C LEU A 43 -4.50 -0.25 -1.49
N ALA A 44 -4.24 -0.21 -2.79
CA ALA A 44 -5.27 -0.16 -3.82
C ALA A 44 -6.21 -1.39 -3.74
N CYS A 45 -5.66 -2.60 -3.54
CA CYS A 45 -6.47 -3.81 -3.31
C CYS A 45 -7.34 -3.71 -2.06
N SER A 46 -6.90 -3.02 -1.02
CA SER A 46 -7.69 -2.85 0.21
C SER A 46 -8.99 -2.08 -0.04
N LEU A 47 -8.97 -1.07 -0.92
CA LEU A 47 -10.15 -0.32 -1.33
C LEU A 47 -11.19 -1.24 -2.00
N LEU A 48 -10.72 -2.09 -2.93
CA LEU A 48 -11.59 -3.05 -3.60
C LEU A 48 -12.10 -4.10 -2.61
N MET A 49 -11.24 -4.60 -1.72
CA MET A 49 -11.59 -5.61 -0.72
C MET A 49 -12.68 -5.12 0.23
N VAL A 50 -12.57 -3.90 0.80
CA VAL A 50 -13.59 -3.37 1.70
C VAL A 50 -14.88 -3.02 0.96
N ASN A 51 -14.79 -2.61 -0.30
CA ASN A 51 -15.97 -2.39 -1.14
C ASN A 51 -16.72 -3.71 -1.41
N ASN A 52 -15.99 -4.78 -1.76
CA ASN A 52 -16.57 -6.11 -1.95
C ASN A 52 -17.06 -6.73 -0.62
N LEU A 53 -16.40 -6.43 0.50
CA LEU A 53 -16.85 -6.85 1.83
C LEU A 53 -18.18 -6.15 2.22
N ARG A 54 -18.35 -4.88 1.83
CA ARG A 54 -19.62 -4.15 2.03
C ARG A 54 -20.79 -4.85 1.35
N ASP A 55 -20.54 -5.37 0.16
CA ASP A 55 -21.56 -5.94 -0.72
C ASP A 55 -21.62 -7.48 -0.67
N ILE A 56 -20.92 -8.11 0.29
CA ILE A 56 -20.69 -9.56 0.36
C ILE A 56 -21.99 -10.40 0.39
N ASP A 57 -23.04 -9.86 1.01
CA ASP A 57 -24.33 -10.56 1.12
C ASP A 57 -25.16 -10.44 -0.16
N THR A 58 -24.97 -9.39 -0.97
CA THR A 58 -25.74 -9.11 -2.18
C THR A 58 -25.05 -9.56 -3.47
N ASP A 59 -23.75 -9.56 -3.52
CA ASP A 59 -22.96 -9.93 -4.70
C ASP A 59 -23.31 -11.32 -5.27
N PRO A 60 -23.44 -12.39 -4.45
CA PRO A 60 -23.78 -13.71 -4.97
C PRO A 60 -25.15 -13.78 -5.65
N ALA A 61 -26.16 -13.03 -5.15
CA ALA A 61 -27.48 -12.98 -5.74
C ALA A 61 -27.49 -12.37 -7.17
N HIS A 62 -26.45 -11.55 -7.47
CA HIS A 62 -26.24 -10.96 -8.79
C HIS A 62 -25.18 -11.70 -9.62
N GLY A 63 -24.81 -12.95 -9.25
CA GLY A 63 -23.79 -13.76 -9.94
C GLY A 63 -22.36 -13.21 -9.81
N LYS A 64 -22.11 -12.29 -8.90
CA LYS A 64 -20.80 -11.65 -8.70
C LYS A 64 -20.00 -12.38 -7.62
N MET A 65 -19.13 -13.31 -8.03
CA MET A 65 -18.28 -14.11 -7.15
C MET A 65 -16.93 -13.41 -6.92
N THR A 66 -16.91 -12.35 -6.10
CA THR A 66 -15.72 -11.59 -5.76
C THR A 66 -14.77 -12.39 -4.87
N LEU A 67 -13.53 -11.91 -4.69
CA LEU A 67 -12.59 -12.53 -3.75
C LEU A 67 -13.13 -12.49 -2.32
N ALA A 68 -13.82 -11.41 -1.92
CA ALA A 68 -14.46 -11.32 -0.60
C ALA A 68 -15.51 -12.43 -0.40
N VAL A 69 -16.37 -12.69 -1.40
CA VAL A 69 -17.35 -13.78 -1.36
C VAL A 69 -16.66 -15.14 -1.25
N ARG A 70 -15.57 -15.36 -2.01
CA ARG A 70 -14.82 -16.63 -2.00
C ARG A 70 -14.10 -16.89 -0.68
N LEU A 71 -13.53 -15.87 -0.06
CA LEU A 71 -12.87 -15.96 1.24
C LEU A 71 -13.85 -16.07 2.41
N GLY A 72 -15.10 -15.70 2.17
CA GLY A 72 -16.09 -15.48 3.21
C GLY A 72 -15.76 -14.24 4.05
N GLU A 73 -16.73 -13.80 4.87
CA GLU A 73 -16.64 -12.56 5.64
C GLU A 73 -15.36 -12.50 6.52
N GLY A 74 -15.08 -13.56 7.27
CA GLY A 74 -13.92 -13.61 8.16
C GLY A 74 -12.59 -13.56 7.39
N GLY A 75 -12.49 -14.24 6.26
CA GLY A 75 -11.35 -14.21 5.37
C GLY A 75 -11.12 -12.84 4.74
N ALA A 76 -12.19 -12.22 4.23
CA ALA A 76 -12.15 -10.89 3.63
C ALA A 76 -11.70 -9.80 4.64
N ARG A 77 -12.19 -9.86 5.89
CA ARG A 77 -11.77 -8.95 6.97
C ARG A 77 -10.27 -9.09 7.30
N ARG A 78 -9.76 -10.32 7.34
CA ARG A 78 -8.32 -10.57 7.54
C ARG A 78 -7.50 -10.07 6.35
N ALA A 79 -7.94 -10.36 5.13
CA ALA A 79 -7.26 -9.90 3.91
C ALA A 79 -7.18 -8.37 3.86
N PHE A 80 -8.29 -7.67 4.10
CA PHE A 80 -8.31 -6.20 4.22
C PHE A 80 -7.29 -5.69 5.24
N SER A 81 -7.27 -6.29 6.44
CA SER A 81 -6.33 -5.90 7.48
C SER A 81 -4.88 -6.11 7.04
N LEU A 82 -4.54 -7.25 6.43
CA LEU A 82 -3.20 -7.53 5.91
C LEU A 82 -2.80 -6.54 4.81
N MET A 83 -3.70 -6.23 3.88
CA MET A 83 -3.47 -5.27 2.80
C MET A 83 -3.13 -3.86 3.30
N LEU A 84 -3.56 -3.48 4.51
CA LEU A 84 -3.20 -2.20 5.14
C LEU A 84 -1.93 -2.26 5.98
N HIS A 85 -1.57 -3.42 6.57
CA HIS A 85 -0.41 -3.52 7.45
C HIS A 85 0.88 -3.91 6.72
N VAL A 86 0.80 -4.79 5.72
CA VAL A 86 1.99 -5.23 4.96
C VAL A 86 2.73 -4.07 4.29
N PRO A 87 2.06 -3.07 3.68
CA PRO A 87 2.74 -1.89 3.13
C PRO A 87 3.59 -1.12 4.15
N LEU A 88 3.19 -1.10 5.42
CA LEU A 88 3.98 -0.45 6.49
C LEU A 88 5.33 -1.13 6.74
N LEU A 89 5.51 -2.36 6.30
CA LEU A 89 6.79 -3.07 6.33
C LEU A 89 7.55 -2.91 5.02
N LEU A 90 6.86 -2.92 3.89
CA LEU A 90 7.47 -2.82 2.57
C LEU A 90 8.08 -1.44 2.31
N GLY A 91 7.44 -0.37 2.78
CA GLY A 91 7.96 1.00 2.66
C GLY A 91 9.35 1.19 3.30
N PRO A 92 9.54 0.84 4.59
CA PRO A 92 10.85 0.87 5.22
C PRO A 92 11.92 0.06 4.49
N VAL A 93 11.57 -1.14 4.02
CA VAL A 93 12.49 -1.98 3.22
C VAL A 93 12.93 -1.25 1.96
N ALA A 94 11.98 -0.64 1.24
CA ALA A 94 12.30 0.14 0.04
C ALA A 94 13.22 1.33 0.35
N LEU A 95 12.97 2.07 1.44
CA LEU A 95 13.78 3.23 1.84
C LEU A 95 15.23 2.85 2.19
N VAL A 96 15.42 1.80 2.98
CA VAL A 96 16.76 1.31 3.34
C VAL A 96 17.49 0.84 2.09
N TRP A 97 16.82 0.09 1.23
CA TRP A 97 17.41 -0.38 -0.02
C TRP A 97 17.73 0.76 -1.00
N ALA A 98 16.85 1.76 -1.13
CA ALA A 98 17.09 2.92 -1.99
C ALA A 98 18.37 3.66 -1.59
N ARG A 99 18.59 3.84 -0.28
CA ARG A 99 19.81 4.45 0.24
C ARG A 99 21.07 3.66 -0.15
N GLU A 100 21.05 2.33 0.02
CA GLU A 100 22.21 1.49 -0.27
C GLU A 100 22.60 1.53 -1.75
N THR A 101 21.61 1.60 -2.65
CA THR A 101 21.85 1.64 -4.10
C THR A 101 22.10 3.05 -4.63
N GLY A 102 21.52 4.09 -4.01
CA GLY A 102 21.74 5.51 -4.36
C GLY A 102 23.14 6.01 -4.01
N SER A 103 23.78 5.42 -3.01
CA SER A 103 25.15 5.76 -2.58
C SER A 103 26.23 5.44 -3.63
N ALA A 104 25.90 4.80 -4.75
CA ALA A 104 26.81 4.45 -5.82
C ALA A 104 26.98 5.54 -6.90
N SER A 105 26.30 6.68 -6.82
CA SER A 105 26.49 7.80 -7.75
C SER A 105 27.61 8.70 -7.24
N PRO A 106 28.77 8.77 -7.92
CA PRO A 106 29.87 9.66 -7.56
C PRO A 106 29.61 11.08 -8.09
N VAL A 107 28.49 11.69 -7.77
CA VAL A 107 28.29 13.14 -8.00
C VAL A 107 28.71 13.85 -6.74
N ASP A 108 29.89 14.45 -6.85
CA ASP A 108 30.59 15.33 -5.94
C ASP A 108 29.80 15.97 -4.78
N GLY A 109 30.20 15.62 -3.55
CA GLY A 109 30.06 16.50 -2.40
C GLY A 109 28.69 16.57 -1.71
N GLY A 110 27.68 15.82 -2.12
CA GLY A 110 26.39 15.73 -1.44
C GLY A 110 26.53 14.98 -0.12
N GLY A 111 26.25 15.64 1.00
CA GLY A 111 26.30 15.04 2.33
C GLY A 111 25.28 13.92 2.46
N HIS A 112 25.70 12.68 2.29
CA HIS A 112 24.83 11.53 2.49
C HIS A 112 24.27 11.52 3.92
N ILE A 113 22.95 11.43 4.03
CA ILE A 113 22.30 11.24 5.34
C ILE A 113 22.94 10.01 6.01
N SER A 114 23.19 10.11 7.31
CA SER A 114 23.77 9.00 8.06
C SER A 114 22.88 7.76 8.03
N PRO A 115 23.44 6.54 8.08
CA PRO A 115 22.65 5.30 8.14
C PRO A 115 21.64 5.29 9.28
N LEU A 116 22.02 5.89 10.43
CA LEU A 116 21.15 6.00 11.59
C LEU A 116 19.92 6.88 11.29
N LEU A 117 20.11 8.02 10.64
CA LEU A 117 19.00 8.91 10.28
C LEU A 117 18.09 8.25 9.24
N THR A 118 18.63 7.53 8.26
CA THR A 118 17.83 6.72 7.33
C THR A 118 16.96 5.71 8.06
N LEU A 119 17.53 4.99 9.02
CA LEU A 119 16.78 4.02 9.82
C LEU A 119 15.69 4.71 10.65
N VAL A 120 15.98 5.86 11.25
CA VAL A 120 15.00 6.65 12.00
C VAL A 120 13.84 7.08 11.09
N ILE A 121 14.11 7.58 9.89
CA ILE A 121 13.08 7.98 8.92
C ILE A 121 12.26 6.75 8.49
N ALA A 122 12.91 5.64 8.16
CA ALA A 122 12.27 4.42 7.73
C ALA A 122 11.33 3.83 8.79
N LEU A 123 11.67 3.96 10.07
CA LEU A 123 10.83 3.50 11.18
C LEU A 123 9.75 4.53 11.57
N ALA A 124 10.03 5.82 11.46
CA ALA A 124 9.07 6.88 11.77
C ALA A 124 7.94 6.96 10.74
N ALA A 125 8.23 6.78 9.46
CA ALA A 125 7.24 6.87 8.38
C ALA A 125 6.00 5.97 8.61
N PRO A 126 6.13 4.66 8.87
CA PRO A 126 4.95 3.82 9.15
C PRO A 126 4.26 4.19 10.47
N LEU A 127 4.99 4.67 11.47
CA LEU A 127 4.39 5.09 12.76
C LEU A 127 3.45 6.27 12.58
N LEU A 128 3.77 7.22 11.69
CA LEU A 128 2.90 8.35 11.34
C LEU A 128 1.58 7.89 10.71
N LEU A 129 1.57 6.74 10.04
CA LEU A 129 0.40 6.20 9.35
C LEU A 129 -0.47 5.30 10.25
N LEU A 130 0.03 4.84 11.39
CA LEU A 130 -0.72 3.95 12.29
C LEU A 130 -2.10 4.49 12.73
N PRO A 131 -2.30 5.77 13.01
CA PRO A 131 -3.63 6.29 13.32
C PRO A 131 -4.65 6.07 12.19
N LEU A 132 -4.24 6.27 10.93
CA LEU A 132 -5.11 6.03 9.76
C LEU A 132 -5.40 4.54 9.58
N VAL A 133 -4.40 3.67 9.74
CA VAL A 133 -4.59 2.21 9.69
C VAL A 133 -5.58 1.75 10.76
N ARG A 134 -5.45 2.26 12.00
CA ARG A 134 -6.39 1.94 13.09
C ARG A 134 -7.80 2.41 12.77
N ARG A 135 -7.96 3.62 12.24
CA ARG A 135 -9.27 4.16 11.85
C ARG A 135 -9.92 3.33 10.73
N ALA A 136 -9.15 2.97 9.70
CA ALA A 136 -9.63 2.17 8.59
C ALA A 136 -10.01 0.74 9.02
N THR A 137 -9.23 0.13 9.93
CA THR A 137 -9.46 -1.26 10.35
C THR A 137 -10.48 -1.42 11.49
N ALA A 138 -10.72 -0.41 12.32
CA ALA A 138 -11.57 -0.51 13.49
C ALA A 138 -13.01 -0.94 13.17
N PRO A 139 -13.74 -0.35 12.21
CA PRO A 139 -15.10 -0.79 11.87
C PRO A 139 -15.11 -2.21 11.31
N VAL A 140 -14.10 -2.58 10.49
CA VAL A 140 -13.99 -3.92 9.92
C VAL A 140 -13.77 -4.97 11.02
N ARG A 141 -12.94 -4.66 12.01
CA ARG A 141 -12.65 -5.57 13.15
C ARG A 141 -13.81 -5.67 14.12
N SER A 142 -14.61 -4.62 14.29
CA SER A 142 -15.81 -4.63 15.16
C SER A 142 -17.02 -5.31 14.52
N GLY A 143 -16.90 -5.82 13.29
CA GLY A 143 -17.98 -6.53 12.63
C GLY A 143 -18.94 -5.65 11.82
N ALA A 144 -18.59 -4.39 11.54
CA ALA A 144 -19.39 -3.51 10.69
C ALA A 144 -19.73 -4.15 9.33
N ARG A 145 -20.91 -3.84 8.79
CA ARG A 145 -21.42 -4.38 7.53
C ARG A 145 -22.09 -3.28 6.68
N GLY A 146 -22.27 -3.54 5.41
CA GLY A 146 -22.98 -2.65 4.51
C GLY A 146 -22.45 -1.21 4.57
N ARG A 147 -23.33 -0.24 4.76
CA ARG A 147 -23.00 1.18 4.76
C ARG A 147 -22.02 1.61 5.86
N ASP A 148 -21.94 0.88 6.96
CA ASP A 148 -21.03 1.21 8.06
C ASP A 148 -19.53 1.01 7.66
N LEU A 149 -19.26 0.27 6.58
CA LEU A 149 -17.93 0.11 6.01
C LEU A 149 -17.47 1.29 5.13
N ILE A 150 -18.35 2.25 4.81
CA ILE A 150 -18.00 3.44 4.01
C ILE A 150 -16.90 4.27 4.72
N ALA A 151 -16.94 4.34 6.05
CA ALA A 151 -15.87 4.99 6.81
C ALA A 151 -14.52 4.32 6.61
N SER A 152 -14.48 2.97 6.64
CA SER A 152 -13.26 2.20 6.38
C SER A 152 -12.74 2.40 4.95
N LEU A 153 -13.64 2.47 3.95
CA LEU A 153 -13.28 2.75 2.56
C LEU A 153 -12.62 4.13 2.41
N ARG A 154 -13.24 5.17 2.99
CA ARG A 154 -12.69 6.53 2.99
C ARG A 154 -11.32 6.58 3.67
N ASP A 155 -11.19 5.99 4.85
CA ASP A 155 -9.97 6.05 5.65
C ASP A 155 -8.85 5.20 5.03
N ALA A 156 -9.17 4.12 4.30
CA ALA A 156 -8.21 3.38 3.48
C ALA A 156 -7.70 4.22 2.30
N GLY A 157 -8.55 4.97 1.61
CA GLY A 157 -8.13 5.91 0.55
C GLY A 157 -7.25 7.04 1.07
N LEU A 158 -7.58 7.59 2.25
CA LEU A 158 -6.73 8.59 2.91
C LEU A 158 -5.36 8.00 3.31
N LEU A 159 -5.34 6.74 3.76
CA LEU A 159 -4.10 6.04 4.07
C LEU A 159 -3.24 5.84 2.82
N GLU A 160 -3.84 5.45 1.70
CA GLU A 160 -3.11 5.27 0.43
C GLU A 160 -2.45 6.57 -0.02
N LEU A 161 -3.20 7.69 -0.01
CA LEU A 161 -2.65 9.02 -0.31
C LEU A 161 -1.53 9.41 0.66
N ALA A 162 -1.76 9.27 1.97
CA ALA A 162 -0.78 9.61 2.99
C ALA A 162 0.49 8.74 2.88
N TYR A 163 0.33 7.44 2.56
CA TYR A 163 1.44 6.54 2.31
C TYR A 163 2.29 7.03 1.13
N GLY A 164 1.65 7.35 0.00
CA GLY A 164 2.36 7.88 -1.16
C GLY A 164 3.15 9.15 -0.84
N VAL A 165 2.54 10.11 -0.17
CA VAL A 165 3.18 11.39 0.22
C VAL A 165 4.35 11.16 1.19
N VAL A 166 4.12 10.40 2.26
CA VAL A 166 5.13 10.16 3.31
C VAL A 166 6.35 9.44 2.75
N PHE A 167 6.13 8.36 1.98
CA PHE A 167 7.25 7.58 1.43
C PHE A 167 7.94 8.28 0.27
N ALA A 168 7.24 9.06 -0.55
CA ALA A 168 7.87 9.90 -1.57
C ALA A 168 8.77 10.97 -0.93
N ALA A 169 8.27 11.69 0.08
CA ALA A 169 9.07 12.66 0.82
C ALA A 169 10.29 12.01 1.50
N ALA A 170 10.10 10.87 2.15
CA ALA A 170 11.18 10.11 2.78
C ALA A 170 12.25 9.67 1.77
N THR A 171 11.83 9.19 0.59
CA THR A 171 12.76 8.80 -0.49
C THR A 171 13.59 10.01 -0.95
N VAL A 172 12.93 11.14 -1.22
CA VAL A 172 13.64 12.38 -1.63
C VAL A 172 14.66 12.80 -0.56
N ILE A 173 14.27 12.81 0.72
CA ILE A 173 15.18 13.20 1.82
C ILE A 173 16.39 12.24 1.92
N ILE A 174 16.18 10.94 1.69
CA ILE A 174 17.23 9.92 1.83
C ILE A 174 18.20 9.93 0.64
N THR A 175 17.74 10.36 -0.54
CA THR A 175 18.53 10.34 -1.78
C THR A 175 19.18 11.69 -2.13
N LEU A 176 18.84 12.77 -1.41
CA LEU A 176 19.52 14.07 -1.49
C LEU A 176 20.84 14.03 -0.72
#